data_152260d69555e0591cdb99d6ff80c270
#
_entry.id   152260d69555e0591cdb99d6ff80c270
#
_cell.length_a   1.000
_cell.length_b   1.000
_cell.length_c   1.000
_cell.angle_alpha   90.00
_cell.angle_beta   90.00
_cell.angle_gamma   90.00
#
_symmetry.space_group_name_H-M   'P 1'
#
loop_
_entity.id
_entity.type
_entity.pdbx_description
1 polymer ?
#
loop_
_entity_poly.entity_id
_entity_poly.type
_entity_poly.pdbx_seq_one_letter_code
_entity_poly.pdbx_strand_id
1 'polypeptide(L)'
;KGKGIAQLKKAIELTASHQYKIPVRDFIENRELALAPIEDLKAVIPGTSDYSAIHYLINHEEFDLDNRLQDTIESIERRHDFNHTKTQATEILQRYQRINKIMQSSVAEPDPKEQKLMTDKMDAVLLHRFWGYFALLAVLFLLFQSVFYLAQYPMTWIEEGFSYVSIWLNNLLPAGWFSDMVVNGLLAGLSGIMIFVPQIMILFALITILEDTGYMARISFLTDRLMRSVGLNGKSVMPLISGFACAVPAIMSARNIENRKERLLTILITPLMSCSARLPVYTILIALVIPNKYYWGIFSLQALVMMGLYVLGFAMAMVVAYVAKWFIHIKERSFFILELPTYRPPRAKTILQTMVTKARIFVTDAGKIIMVISLVLWALSSFGPGSRMTKVETDYEQQVAREPAKKEQYDLVRRTAKLENSYAGIIGKTMEPVIRPLGYDWRIGIALVTSFAAREVFVGTMATLFSVADDDEGTLLREKMHEAKKPNGEPLFTVATGVSLMIFYLFAMQCMSTLAIVRRETKTWKWPVIQLIYMTGIAYLMSFLAYQLLK
;
A
#
# COMPACT_ATOMS: atom_id res chain seq x y z
N LYS A 1 -29.31 -2.20 -25.64
CA LYS A 1 -30.34 -1.83 -24.78
C LYS A 1 -31.44 -2.92 -24.75
N GLY A 2 -31.04 -4.18 -24.56
CA GLY A 2 -31.90 -5.33 -24.35
C GLY A 2 -32.35 -6.08 -25.64
N LYS A 3 -32.07 -5.56 -26.82
CA LYS A 3 -32.33 -6.27 -28.09
C LYS A 3 -31.39 -7.48 -28.21
N GLY A 4 -31.95 -8.67 -28.47
CA GLY A 4 -31.18 -9.91 -28.66
C GLY A 4 -30.97 -10.75 -27.41
N ILE A 5 -31.27 -10.27 -26.18
CA ILE A 5 -31.04 -11.03 -24.93
C ILE A 5 -31.89 -12.32 -24.92
N ALA A 6 -33.15 -12.27 -25.40
CA ALA A 6 -34.01 -13.45 -25.47
C ALA A 6 -33.46 -14.49 -26.45
N GLN A 7 -32.93 -14.05 -27.59
CA GLN A 7 -32.30 -14.93 -28.59
C GLN A 7 -31.02 -15.56 -28.04
N LEU A 8 -30.20 -14.78 -27.31
CA LEU A 8 -29.01 -15.29 -26.63
C LEU A 8 -29.36 -16.34 -25.57
N LYS A 9 -30.37 -16.09 -24.72
CA LYS A 9 -30.82 -17.06 -23.72
C LYS A 9 -31.27 -18.36 -24.38
N LYS A 10 -32.06 -18.28 -25.48
CA LYS A 10 -32.50 -19.45 -26.23
C LYS A 10 -31.34 -20.22 -26.87
N ALA A 11 -30.31 -19.51 -27.37
CA ALA A 11 -29.11 -20.13 -27.91
C ALA A 11 -28.30 -20.85 -26.80
N ILE A 12 -28.20 -20.26 -25.62
CA ILE A 12 -27.54 -20.87 -24.45
C ILE A 12 -28.30 -22.12 -24.00
N GLU A 13 -29.63 -22.07 -23.91
CA GLU A 13 -30.49 -23.23 -23.56
C GLU A 13 -30.32 -24.37 -24.56
N LEU A 14 -30.33 -24.08 -25.86
CA LEU A 14 -30.13 -25.09 -26.93
C LEU A 14 -28.75 -25.71 -26.88
N THR A 15 -27.74 -24.93 -26.54
CA THR A 15 -26.35 -25.42 -26.38
C THR A 15 -26.21 -26.26 -25.11
N ALA A 16 -26.76 -25.82 -23.98
CA ALA A 16 -26.75 -26.52 -22.71
C ALA A 16 -27.54 -27.85 -22.75
N SER A 17 -28.62 -27.91 -23.54
CA SER A 17 -29.40 -29.15 -23.74
C SER A 17 -28.82 -30.12 -24.76
N HIS A 18 -27.57 -29.89 -25.24
CA HIS A 18 -26.89 -30.66 -26.27
C HIS A 18 -27.68 -30.82 -27.60
N GLN A 19 -28.69 -30.02 -27.82
CA GLN A 19 -29.48 -30.00 -29.08
C GLN A 19 -28.76 -29.26 -30.21
N TYR A 20 -27.70 -28.52 -29.88
CA TYR A 20 -26.87 -27.82 -30.84
C TYR A 20 -25.51 -28.52 -30.99
N LYS A 21 -25.23 -29.02 -32.20
CA LYS A 21 -23.88 -29.55 -32.49
C LYS A 21 -22.89 -28.39 -32.62
N ILE A 22 -22.06 -28.21 -31.62
CA ILE A 22 -20.97 -27.25 -31.68
C ILE A 22 -19.94 -27.75 -32.68
N PRO A 23 -19.65 -27.02 -33.78
CA PRO A 23 -18.59 -27.44 -34.69
C PRO A 23 -17.24 -27.46 -33.95
N VAL A 24 -16.62 -28.62 -33.92
CA VAL A 24 -15.27 -28.81 -33.38
C VAL A 24 -14.28 -28.23 -34.39
N ARG A 25 -13.95 -26.95 -34.24
CA ARG A 25 -12.91 -26.30 -35.03
C ARG A 25 -12.16 -25.32 -34.16
N ASP A 26 -10.85 -25.28 -34.33
CA ASP A 26 -10.04 -24.28 -33.65
C ASP A 26 -10.31 -22.89 -34.23
N PHE A 27 -10.30 -21.88 -33.34
CA PHE A 27 -10.48 -20.48 -33.75
C PHE A 27 -9.31 -19.99 -34.58
N ILE A 28 -8.10 -20.48 -34.25
CA ILE A 28 -6.84 -20.29 -34.99
C ILE A 28 -6.18 -21.65 -35.17
N GLU A 29 -5.26 -21.80 -36.10
CA GLU A 29 -4.53 -23.04 -36.34
C GLU A 29 -3.36 -23.18 -35.32
N ASN A 30 -3.71 -23.52 -34.08
CA ASN A 30 -2.74 -23.65 -32.99
C ASN A 30 -1.61 -24.66 -33.28
N ARG A 31 -1.90 -25.67 -34.07
CA ARG A 31 -0.97 -26.71 -34.45
C ARG A 31 0.24 -26.21 -35.23
N GLU A 32 0.05 -25.17 -36.03
CA GLU A 32 1.14 -24.53 -36.79
C GLU A 32 2.11 -23.73 -35.91
N LEU A 33 1.67 -23.33 -34.72
CA LEU A 33 2.51 -22.53 -33.81
C LEU A 33 3.61 -23.35 -33.12
N ALA A 34 3.32 -24.61 -32.76
CA ALA A 34 4.24 -25.48 -32.03
C ALA A 34 3.86 -26.95 -32.12
N LEU A 35 3.95 -27.56 -33.31
CA LEU A 35 3.48 -28.93 -33.57
C LEU A 35 4.08 -29.97 -32.60
N ALA A 36 5.42 -30.06 -32.52
CA ALA A 36 6.10 -31.07 -31.73
C ALA A 36 5.85 -30.93 -30.20
N PRO A 37 5.96 -29.72 -29.57
CA PRO A 37 5.61 -29.55 -28.16
C PRO A 37 4.14 -29.89 -27.85
N ILE A 38 3.22 -29.58 -28.75
CA ILE A 38 1.80 -29.89 -28.58
C ILE A 38 1.57 -31.41 -28.59
N GLU A 39 2.21 -32.14 -29.50
CA GLU A 39 2.10 -33.61 -29.59
C GLU A 39 2.71 -34.29 -28.36
N ASP A 40 3.88 -33.88 -27.91
CA ASP A 40 4.50 -34.40 -26.70
C ASP A 40 3.60 -34.13 -25.45
N LEU A 41 3.02 -32.97 -25.34
CA LEU A 41 2.13 -32.67 -24.22
C LEU A 41 0.82 -33.45 -24.26
N LYS A 42 0.25 -33.67 -25.45
CA LYS A 42 -0.93 -34.53 -25.61
C LYS A 42 -0.66 -36.00 -25.27
N ALA A 43 0.55 -36.47 -25.44
CA ALA A 43 0.96 -37.81 -25.00
C ALA A 43 0.96 -37.91 -23.46
N VAL A 44 1.28 -36.81 -22.75
CA VAL A 44 1.30 -36.77 -21.28
C VAL A 44 -0.11 -36.54 -20.71
N ILE A 45 -0.94 -35.72 -21.38
CA ILE A 45 -2.31 -35.41 -20.95
C ILE A 45 -3.28 -35.84 -22.07
N PRO A 46 -3.73 -37.12 -22.07
CA PRO A 46 -4.65 -37.62 -23.09
C PRO A 46 -5.97 -36.86 -23.09
N GLY A 47 -6.51 -36.56 -24.27
CA GLY A 47 -7.77 -35.85 -24.43
C GLY A 47 -7.68 -34.31 -24.46
N THR A 48 -6.48 -33.76 -24.33
CA THR A 48 -6.25 -32.32 -24.43
C THR A 48 -6.38 -31.86 -25.90
N SER A 49 -7.09 -30.74 -26.14
CA SER A 49 -7.15 -30.10 -27.47
C SER A 49 -5.81 -29.40 -27.80
N ASP A 50 -5.56 -29.14 -29.09
CA ASP A 50 -4.38 -28.38 -29.53
C ASP A 50 -4.32 -27.00 -28.87
N TYR A 51 -5.50 -26.35 -28.74
CA TYR A 51 -5.63 -25.09 -28.03
C TYR A 51 -5.25 -25.18 -26.56
N SER A 52 -5.77 -26.17 -25.85
CA SER A 52 -5.45 -26.36 -24.43
C SER A 52 -3.98 -26.72 -24.24
N ALA A 53 -3.41 -27.53 -25.12
CA ALA A 53 -2.01 -27.91 -25.05
C ALA A 53 -1.07 -26.71 -25.22
N ILE A 54 -1.32 -25.85 -26.22
CA ILE A 54 -0.52 -24.63 -26.39
C ILE A 54 -0.69 -23.65 -25.23
N HIS A 55 -1.88 -23.63 -24.64
CA HIS A 55 -2.15 -22.76 -23.49
C HIS A 55 -1.44 -23.23 -22.21
N TYR A 56 -1.32 -24.54 -22.01
CA TYR A 56 -0.49 -25.10 -20.96
C TYR A 56 0.99 -24.77 -21.17
N LEU A 57 1.51 -24.93 -22.40
CA LEU A 57 2.90 -24.59 -22.74
C LEU A 57 3.20 -23.09 -22.54
N ILE A 58 2.26 -22.20 -22.84
CA ILE A 58 2.49 -20.74 -22.72
C ILE A 58 2.33 -20.26 -21.27
N ASN A 59 1.35 -20.78 -20.53
CA ASN A 59 0.90 -20.19 -19.26
C ASN A 59 0.96 -21.17 -18.08
N HIS A 60 1.73 -22.26 -18.13
CA HIS A 60 1.75 -23.27 -17.05
C HIS A 60 2.14 -22.70 -15.68
N GLU A 61 2.93 -21.63 -15.64
CA GLU A 61 3.29 -20.93 -14.40
C GLU A 61 2.10 -20.19 -13.75
N GLU A 62 1.05 -19.89 -14.50
CA GLU A 62 -0.15 -19.20 -14.02
C GLU A 62 -1.21 -20.16 -13.47
N PHE A 63 -1.13 -21.44 -13.86
CA PHE A 63 -2.03 -22.47 -13.41
C PHE A 63 -1.55 -23.11 -12.11
N ASP A 64 -2.48 -23.53 -11.26
CA ASP A 64 -2.20 -24.26 -10.01
C ASP A 64 -2.05 -25.76 -10.36
N LEU A 65 -0.98 -26.10 -11.09
CA LEU A 65 -0.69 -27.46 -11.54
C LEU A 65 0.11 -28.22 -10.48
N ASP A 66 -0.03 -29.55 -10.49
CA ASP A 66 0.82 -30.42 -9.68
C ASP A 66 2.31 -30.28 -10.11
N ASN A 67 3.22 -30.27 -9.14
CA ASN A 67 4.65 -30.08 -9.37
C ASN A 67 5.20 -31.03 -10.43
N ARG A 68 4.75 -32.30 -10.47
CA ARG A 68 5.18 -33.29 -11.46
C ARG A 68 4.80 -32.90 -12.88
N LEU A 69 3.59 -32.39 -13.04
CA LEU A 69 3.10 -31.94 -14.35
C LEU A 69 3.85 -30.68 -14.80
N GLN A 70 4.11 -29.78 -13.87
CA GLN A 70 4.89 -28.56 -14.15
C GLN A 70 6.32 -28.90 -14.59
N ASP A 71 7.01 -29.78 -13.87
CA ASP A 71 8.35 -30.27 -14.26
C ASP A 71 8.36 -30.95 -15.63
N THR A 72 7.28 -31.68 -15.95
CA THR A 72 7.14 -32.35 -17.26
C THR A 72 6.97 -31.34 -18.38
N ILE A 73 6.10 -30.30 -18.19
CA ILE A 73 5.93 -29.23 -19.18
C ILE A 73 7.26 -28.50 -19.40
N GLU A 74 7.96 -28.11 -18.33
CA GLU A 74 9.29 -27.49 -18.45
C GLU A 74 10.32 -28.38 -19.18
N SER A 75 10.23 -29.70 -19.05
CA SER A 75 11.12 -30.64 -19.76
C SER A 75 10.83 -30.66 -21.26
N ILE A 76 9.55 -30.62 -21.65
CA ILE A 76 9.10 -30.53 -23.06
C ILE A 76 9.59 -29.23 -23.68
N GLU A 77 9.42 -28.13 -22.97
CA GLU A 77 9.85 -26.80 -23.42
C GLU A 77 11.38 -26.75 -23.68
N ARG A 78 12.16 -27.27 -22.73
CA ARG A 78 13.62 -27.32 -22.89
C ARG A 78 14.04 -28.21 -24.06
N ARG A 79 13.34 -29.33 -24.28
CA ARG A 79 13.65 -30.28 -25.39
C ARG A 79 13.45 -29.62 -26.75
N HIS A 80 12.42 -28.79 -26.89
CA HIS A 80 12.03 -28.17 -28.15
C HIS A 80 12.48 -26.72 -28.30
N ASP A 81 13.30 -26.19 -27.37
CA ASP A 81 13.71 -24.79 -27.33
C ASP A 81 12.49 -23.83 -27.50
N PHE A 82 11.41 -24.17 -26.76
CA PHE A 82 10.13 -23.50 -26.88
C PHE A 82 10.20 -22.05 -26.40
N ASN A 83 9.92 -21.10 -27.29
CA ASN A 83 9.95 -19.67 -26.97
C ASN A 83 8.54 -19.18 -26.65
N HIS A 84 8.18 -19.16 -25.36
CA HIS A 84 6.89 -18.71 -24.84
C HIS A 84 6.46 -17.35 -25.40
N THR A 85 7.36 -16.38 -25.31
CA THR A 85 7.12 -14.99 -25.71
C THR A 85 6.78 -14.85 -27.19
N LYS A 86 7.52 -15.55 -28.05
CA LYS A 86 7.30 -15.52 -29.50
C LYS A 86 6.02 -16.26 -29.87
N THR A 87 5.78 -17.42 -29.28
CA THR A 87 4.60 -18.24 -29.56
C THR A 87 3.32 -17.54 -29.09
N GLN A 88 3.33 -16.97 -27.88
CA GLN A 88 2.21 -16.18 -27.36
C GLN A 88 1.91 -14.96 -28.24
N ALA A 89 2.95 -14.21 -28.64
CA ALA A 89 2.77 -13.07 -29.54
C ALA A 89 2.16 -13.46 -30.88
N THR A 90 2.64 -14.57 -31.47
CA THR A 90 2.14 -15.05 -32.77
C THR A 90 0.68 -15.52 -32.64
N GLU A 91 0.34 -16.25 -31.57
CA GLU A 91 -1.02 -16.70 -31.26
C GLU A 91 -1.97 -15.52 -31.17
N ILE A 92 -1.60 -14.52 -30.37
CA ILE A 92 -2.41 -13.31 -30.18
C ILE A 92 -2.59 -12.57 -31.51
N LEU A 93 -1.53 -12.37 -32.28
CA LEU A 93 -1.61 -11.69 -33.58
C LEU A 93 -2.55 -12.42 -34.56
N GLN A 94 -2.47 -13.75 -34.67
CA GLN A 94 -3.36 -14.53 -35.53
C GLN A 94 -4.82 -14.42 -35.05
N ARG A 95 -5.06 -14.45 -33.75
CA ARG A 95 -6.37 -14.27 -33.15
C ARG A 95 -6.96 -12.90 -33.49
N TYR A 96 -6.18 -11.84 -33.31
CA TYR A 96 -6.62 -10.48 -33.65
C TYR A 96 -6.87 -10.30 -35.15
N GLN A 97 -6.02 -10.85 -36.00
CA GLN A 97 -6.25 -10.81 -37.44
C GLN A 97 -7.58 -11.47 -37.83
N ARG A 98 -7.89 -12.61 -37.23
CA ARG A 98 -9.16 -13.31 -37.49
C ARG A 98 -10.37 -12.55 -36.92
N ILE A 99 -10.26 -11.99 -35.70
CA ILE A 99 -11.30 -11.15 -35.11
C ILE A 99 -11.54 -9.94 -36.01
N ASN A 100 -10.51 -9.24 -36.47
CA ASN A 100 -10.66 -8.09 -37.36
C ASN A 100 -11.36 -8.47 -38.68
N LYS A 101 -10.99 -9.62 -39.25
CA LYS A 101 -11.67 -10.13 -40.48
C LYS A 101 -13.15 -10.42 -40.24
N ILE A 102 -13.51 -11.01 -39.09
CA ILE A 102 -14.91 -11.25 -38.71
C ILE A 102 -15.64 -9.93 -38.46
N MET A 103 -15.01 -9.00 -37.75
CA MET A 103 -15.58 -7.68 -37.48
C MET A 103 -15.87 -6.91 -38.74
N GLN A 104 -14.92 -6.86 -39.68
CA GLN A 104 -15.13 -6.21 -40.99
C GLN A 104 -16.28 -6.80 -41.81
N SER A 105 -16.53 -8.10 -41.66
CA SER A 105 -17.63 -8.78 -42.39
C SER A 105 -18.98 -8.73 -41.68
N SER A 106 -18.99 -8.57 -40.37
CA SER A 106 -20.20 -8.81 -39.54
C SER A 106 -20.70 -7.56 -38.82
N VAL A 107 -19.89 -6.52 -38.70
CA VAL A 107 -20.24 -5.30 -37.95
C VAL A 107 -20.21 -4.10 -38.89
N ALA A 108 -21.37 -3.47 -39.09
CA ALA A 108 -21.46 -2.15 -39.70
C ALA A 108 -21.07 -1.11 -38.63
N GLU A 109 -19.85 -0.63 -38.66
CA GLU A 109 -19.43 0.49 -37.80
C GLU A 109 -20.03 1.80 -38.36
N PRO A 110 -20.68 2.61 -37.51
CA PRO A 110 -20.93 4.01 -37.88
C PRO A 110 -19.57 4.70 -38.05
N ASP A 111 -19.45 5.58 -39.02
CA ASP A 111 -18.19 6.16 -39.52
C ASP A 111 -17.24 6.58 -38.38
N PRO A 112 -16.07 5.92 -38.25
CA PRO A 112 -15.20 6.11 -37.07
C PRO A 112 -14.49 7.46 -37.04
N LYS A 113 -14.62 8.29 -38.08
CA LYS A 113 -13.81 9.49 -38.26
C LYS A 113 -14.08 10.60 -37.27
N GLU A 114 -15.33 10.76 -36.79
CA GLU A 114 -15.62 11.87 -35.87
C GLU A 114 -15.24 11.59 -34.40
N GLN A 115 -15.38 10.34 -33.93
CA GLN A 115 -15.00 10.00 -32.54
C GLN A 115 -13.48 9.76 -32.36
N LYS A 116 -12.79 9.28 -33.39
CA LYS A 116 -11.33 9.11 -33.37
C LYS A 116 -10.56 10.44 -33.23
N LEU A 117 -11.04 11.51 -33.83
CA LEU A 117 -10.36 12.81 -33.86
C LEU A 117 -10.09 13.40 -32.45
N MET A 118 -10.99 13.20 -31.48
CA MET A 118 -10.82 13.74 -30.15
C MET A 118 -9.87 12.88 -29.30
N THR A 119 -10.04 11.56 -29.37
CA THR A 119 -9.15 10.60 -28.68
C THR A 119 -7.73 10.69 -29.20
N ASP A 120 -7.52 10.77 -30.52
CA ASP A 120 -6.20 10.85 -31.14
C ASP A 120 -5.47 12.16 -30.76
N LYS A 121 -6.19 13.29 -30.71
CA LYS A 121 -5.63 14.57 -30.25
C LYS A 121 -5.21 14.53 -28.78
N MET A 122 -6.02 13.93 -27.92
CA MET A 122 -5.67 13.76 -26.50
C MET A 122 -4.47 12.82 -26.35
N ASP A 123 -4.43 11.72 -27.07
CA ASP A 123 -3.36 10.75 -27.03
C ASP A 123 -2.04 11.31 -27.58
N ALA A 124 -2.07 12.20 -28.57
CA ALA A 124 -0.89 12.90 -29.06
C ALA A 124 -0.17 13.70 -27.96
N VAL A 125 -0.91 14.25 -26.99
CA VAL A 125 -0.35 14.97 -25.85
C VAL A 125 0.00 14.00 -24.71
N LEU A 126 -0.93 13.12 -24.34
CA LEU A 126 -0.80 12.27 -23.14
C LEU A 126 0.18 11.11 -23.32
N LEU A 127 0.42 10.65 -24.56
CA LEU A 127 1.42 9.63 -24.87
C LEU A 127 2.75 10.22 -25.38
N HIS A 128 2.87 11.55 -25.45
CA HIS A 128 4.09 12.20 -25.89
C HIS A 128 5.25 11.90 -24.94
N ARG A 129 6.46 11.71 -25.49
CA ARG A 129 7.66 11.29 -24.74
C ARG A 129 8.01 12.19 -23.54
N PHE A 130 7.77 13.50 -23.61
CA PHE A 130 8.02 14.46 -22.54
C PHE A 130 6.71 14.97 -21.92
N TRP A 131 5.76 15.41 -22.74
CA TRP A 131 4.50 15.97 -22.27
C TRP A 131 3.62 14.93 -21.55
N GLY A 132 3.72 13.66 -21.93
CA GLY A 132 3.02 12.58 -21.24
C GLY A 132 3.44 12.40 -19.79
N TYR A 133 4.74 12.48 -19.50
CA TYR A 133 5.22 12.43 -18.10
C TYR A 133 4.86 13.68 -17.32
N PHE A 134 4.88 14.85 -17.95
CA PHE A 134 4.42 16.08 -17.30
C PHE A 134 2.93 16.03 -16.98
N ALA A 135 2.10 15.58 -17.91
CA ALA A 135 0.68 15.38 -17.70
C ALA A 135 0.41 14.33 -16.58
N LEU A 136 1.20 13.25 -16.56
CA LEU A 136 1.14 12.25 -15.48
C LEU A 136 1.41 12.88 -14.13
N LEU A 137 2.49 13.64 -13.99
CA LEU A 137 2.83 14.33 -12.74
C LEU A 137 1.75 15.33 -12.33
N ALA A 138 1.20 16.10 -13.29
CA ALA A 138 0.11 17.03 -13.01
C ALA A 138 -1.17 16.32 -12.52
N VAL A 139 -1.56 15.22 -13.17
CA VAL A 139 -2.73 14.43 -12.74
C VAL A 139 -2.49 13.80 -11.37
N LEU A 140 -1.29 13.27 -11.11
CA LEU A 140 -0.94 12.74 -9.80
C LEU A 140 -0.95 13.81 -8.72
N PHE A 141 -0.41 15.00 -9.01
CA PHE A 141 -0.45 16.14 -8.10
C PHE A 141 -1.89 16.53 -7.77
N LEU A 142 -2.75 16.66 -8.79
CA LEU A 142 -4.17 16.96 -8.60
C LEU A 142 -4.88 15.87 -7.79
N LEU A 143 -4.58 14.58 -8.06
CA LEU A 143 -5.13 13.46 -7.32
C LEU A 143 -4.76 13.56 -5.83
N PHE A 144 -3.47 13.73 -5.51
CA PHE A 144 -3.03 13.84 -4.12
C PHE A 144 -3.58 15.08 -3.44
N GLN A 145 -3.52 16.24 -4.09
CA GLN A 145 -4.07 17.47 -3.56
C GLN A 145 -5.57 17.34 -3.25
N SER A 146 -6.33 16.71 -4.15
CA SER A 146 -7.75 16.47 -3.95
C SER A 146 -8.01 15.51 -2.79
N VAL A 147 -7.24 14.41 -2.69
CA VAL A 147 -7.39 13.45 -1.57
C VAL A 147 -7.15 14.14 -0.24
N PHE A 148 -6.05 14.89 -0.10
CA PHE A 148 -5.72 15.55 1.17
C PHE A 148 -6.72 16.66 1.51
N TYR A 149 -7.02 17.52 0.56
CA TYR A 149 -7.91 18.67 0.81
C TYR A 149 -9.35 18.25 1.10
N LEU A 150 -9.92 17.35 0.29
CA LEU A 150 -11.31 16.93 0.45
C LEU A 150 -11.51 15.98 1.64
N ALA A 151 -10.50 15.16 1.99
CA ALA A 151 -10.63 14.23 3.11
C ALA A 151 -10.52 14.93 4.48
N GLN A 152 -9.83 16.05 4.57
CA GLN A 152 -9.58 16.74 5.83
C GLN A 152 -10.88 17.09 6.56
N TYR A 153 -11.85 17.67 5.88
CA TYR A 153 -13.11 18.07 6.49
C TYR A 153 -13.88 16.92 7.14
N PRO A 154 -14.23 15.84 6.42
CA PRO A 154 -14.93 14.73 7.05
C PRO A 154 -14.08 13.95 8.06
N MET A 155 -12.75 13.96 7.94
CA MET A 155 -11.87 13.37 8.96
C MET A 155 -11.96 14.15 10.27
N THR A 156 -11.88 15.48 10.24
CA THR A 156 -12.02 16.35 11.42
C THR A 156 -13.39 16.15 12.10
N TRP A 157 -14.48 16.12 11.32
CA TRP A 157 -15.82 15.87 11.89
C TRP A 157 -15.95 14.52 12.59
N ILE A 158 -15.32 13.48 12.03
CA ILE A 158 -15.31 12.16 12.66
C ILE A 158 -14.48 12.21 13.95
N GLU A 159 -13.32 12.86 13.92
CA GLU A 159 -12.43 13.00 15.08
C GLU A 159 -13.10 13.75 16.22
N GLU A 160 -13.70 14.91 15.94
CA GLU A 160 -14.51 15.67 16.90
C GLU A 160 -15.67 14.83 17.44
N GLY A 161 -16.41 14.13 16.58
CA GLY A 161 -17.50 13.25 16.99
C GLY A 161 -17.04 12.16 17.96
N PHE A 162 -15.93 11.51 17.70
CA PHE A 162 -15.35 10.52 18.62
C PHE A 162 -14.82 11.14 19.90
N SER A 163 -14.29 12.37 19.86
CA SER A 163 -13.87 13.12 21.03
C SER A 163 -15.07 13.43 21.95
N TYR A 164 -16.19 13.91 21.40
CA TYR A 164 -17.42 14.10 22.18
C TYR A 164 -17.93 12.81 22.80
N VAL A 165 -17.93 11.71 22.06
CA VAL A 165 -18.33 10.40 22.58
C VAL A 165 -17.39 9.94 23.70
N SER A 166 -16.08 10.18 23.57
CA SER A 166 -15.07 9.87 24.59
C SER A 166 -15.33 10.63 25.90
N ILE A 167 -15.58 11.95 25.81
CA ILE A 167 -15.88 12.79 26.95
C ILE A 167 -17.18 12.32 27.62
N TRP A 168 -18.22 12.06 26.83
CA TRP A 168 -19.51 11.58 27.34
C TRP A 168 -19.39 10.24 28.06
N LEU A 169 -18.65 9.27 27.49
CA LEU A 169 -18.39 7.98 28.10
C LEU A 169 -17.58 8.09 29.40
N ASN A 170 -16.56 8.95 29.43
CA ASN A 170 -15.78 9.20 30.63
C ASN A 170 -16.62 9.78 31.78
N ASN A 171 -17.65 10.58 31.48
CA ASN A 171 -18.55 11.12 32.48
C ASN A 171 -19.63 10.12 32.94
N LEU A 172 -19.99 9.17 32.07
CA LEU A 172 -21.02 8.16 32.35
C LEU A 172 -20.47 6.95 33.11
N LEU A 173 -19.25 6.53 32.78
CA LEU A 173 -18.66 5.32 33.36
C LEU A 173 -17.90 5.65 34.65
N PRO A 174 -18.01 4.79 35.69
CA PRO A 174 -17.21 4.96 36.90
C PRO A 174 -15.72 4.83 36.57
N ALA A 175 -14.90 5.66 37.21
CA ALA A 175 -13.45 5.65 37.02
C ALA A 175 -12.88 4.26 37.38
N GLY A 176 -12.23 3.62 36.41
CA GLY A 176 -11.64 2.29 36.59
C GLY A 176 -11.02 1.73 35.31
N TRP A 177 -10.34 0.60 35.45
CA TRP A 177 -9.67 -0.07 34.31
C TRP A 177 -10.61 -0.41 33.15
N PHE A 178 -11.90 -0.67 33.45
CA PHE A 178 -12.90 -1.00 32.44
C PHE A 178 -13.27 0.23 31.60
N SER A 179 -13.48 1.38 32.27
CA SER A 179 -13.71 2.65 31.56
C SER A 179 -12.52 3.02 30.67
N ASP A 180 -11.32 2.88 31.20
CA ASP A 180 -10.07 3.12 30.46
C ASP A 180 -9.94 2.19 29.23
N MET A 181 -10.27 0.90 29.37
CA MET A 181 -10.30 -0.07 28.27
C MET A 181 -11.30 0.34 27.19
N VAL A 182 -12.50 0.75 27.57
CA VAL A 182 -13.56 1.13 26.61
C VAL A 182 -13.18 2.41 25.87
N VAL A 183 -12.70 3.43 26.59
CA VAL A 183 -12.40 4.74 26.00
C VAL A 183 -11.08 4.72 25.25
N ASN A 184 -9.98 4.33 25.92
CA ASN A 184 -8.63 4.42 25.36
C ASN A 184 -8.20 3.16 24.58
N GLY A 185 -8.90 2.04 24.72
CA GLY A 185 -8.67 0.81 23.96
C GLY A 185 -9.62 0.67 22.77
N LEU A 186 -10.92 0.48 23.06
CA LEU A 186 -11.93 0.18 22.04
C LEU A 186 -12.32 1.42 21.22
N LEU A 187 -12.72 2.51 21.89
CA LEU A 187 -13.19 3.70 21.20
C LEU A 187 -12.07 4.38 20.41
N ALA A 188 -10.87 4.47 20.99
CA ALA A 188 -9.69 4.99 20.30
C ALA A 188 -9.31 4.13 19.07
N GLY A 189 -9.38 2.79 19.19
CA GLY A 189 -9.18 1.90 18.06
C GLY A 189 -10.23 2.06 16.97
N LEU A 190 -11.51 2.22 17.33
CA LEU A 190 -12.60 2.45 16.39
C LEU A 190 -12.47 3.82 15.70
N SER A 191 -12.14 4.85 16.46
CA SER A 191 -11.86 6.19 15.94
C SER A 191 -10.74 6.15 14.90
N GLY A 192 -9.61 5.52 15.23
CA GLY A 192 -8.48 5.37 14.30
C GLY A 192 -8.82 4.63 13.02
N ILE A 193 -9.81 3.72 13.02
CA ILE A 193 -10.30 3.08 11.79
C ILE A 193 -11.20 4.05 10.99
N MET A 194 -12.15 4.70 11.67
CA MET A 194 -13.18 5.51 11.02
C MET A 194 -12.64 6.80 10.41
N ILE A 195 -11.62 7.41 11.01
CA ILE A 195 -10.96 8.62 10.51
C ILE A 195 -10.41 8.40 9.08
N PHE A 196 -9.89 7.20 8.76
CA PHE A 196 -9.33 6.92 7.42
C PHE A 196 -10.37 6.54 6.36
N VAL A 197 -11.62 6.25 6.74
CA VAL A 197 -12.68 5.86 5.77
C VAL A 197 -12.92 6.92 4.72
N PRO A 198 -13.12 8.23 5.04
CA PRO A 198 -13.31 9.27 4.03
C PRO A 198 -12.15 9.38 3.04
N GLN A 199 -10.92 9.32 3.54
CA GLN A 199 -9.73 9.38 2.71
C GLN A 199 -9.67 8.23 1.71
N ILE A 200 -9.99 7.03 2.15
CA ILE A 200 -10.04 5.83 1.30
C ILE A 200 -11.15 5.95 0.25
N MET A 201 -12.33 6.45 0.65
CA MET A 201 -13.46 6.64 -0.26
C MET A 201 -13.12 7.63 -1.37
N ILE A 202 -12.54 8.78 -1.04
CA ILE A 202 -12.15 9.81 -2.01
C ILE A 202 -11.04 9.29 -2.92
N LEU A 203 -10.04 8.61 -2.37
CA LEU A 203 -8.96 8.00 -3.17
C LEU A 203 -9.53 7.03 -4.21
N PHE A 204 -10.40 6.11 -3.80
CA PHE A 204 -11.01 5.16 -4.73
C PHE A 204 -11.96 5.81 -5.73
N ALA A 205 -12.66 6.89 -5.34
CA ALA A 205 -13.44 7.68 -6.28
C ALA A 205 -12.57 8.21 -7.42
N LEU A 206 -11.47 8.87 -7.07
CA LEU A 206 -10.55 9.46 -8.05
C LEU A 206 -9.86 8.40 -8.92
N ILE A 207 -9.41 7.28 -8.32
CA ILE A 207 -8.84 6.17 -9.07
C ILE A 207 -9.88 5.59 -10.05
N THR A 208 -11.13 5.39 -9.62
CA THR A 208 -12.20 4.88 -10.49
C THR A 208 -12.52 5.85 -11.62
N ILE A 209 -12.47 7.16 -11.36
CA ILE A 209 -12.61 8.19 -12.42
C ILE A 209 -11.50 8.04 -13.46
N LEU A 210 -10.24 7.91 -13.04
CA LEU A 210 -9.11 7.73 -13.94
C LEU A 210 -9.19 6.40 -14.73
N GLU A 211 -9.73 5.35 -14.10
CA GLU A 211 -9.94 4.05 -14.72
C GLU A 211 -11.08 4.09 -15.75
N ASP A 212 -12.26 4.61 -15.36
CA ASP A 212 -13.44 4.71 -16.24
C ASP A 212 -13.19 5.62 -17.45
N THR A 213 -12.42 6.69 -17.28
CA THR A 213 -12.04 7.58 -18.38
C THR A 213 -11.07 6.94 -19.36
N GLY A 214 -10.39 5.85 -19.00
CA GLY A 214 -9.37 5.18 -19.82
C GLY A 214 -7.97 5.81 -19.70
N TYR A 215 -7.76 6.79 -18.81
CA TYR A 215 -6.46 7.40 -18.59
C TYR A 215 -5.43 6.43 -17.98
N MET A 216 -5.90 5.49 -17.15
CA MET A 216 -5.06 4.46 -16.54
C MET A 216 -4.35 3.56 -17.54
N ALA A 217 -5.00 3.23 -18.65
CA ALA A 217 -4.37 2.48 -19.74
C ALA A 217 -3.18 3.26 -20.34
N ARG A 218 -3.32 4.59 -20.48
CA ARG A 218 -2.24 5.46 -21.00
C ARG A 218 -1.07 5.55 -20.04
N ILE A 219 -1.34 5.67 -18.74
CA ILE A 219 -0.29 5.64 -17.70
C ILE A 219 0.48 4.33 -17.79
N SER A 220 -0.24 3.19 -17.80
CA SER A 220 0.37 1.87 -17.87
C SER A 220 1.23 1.71 -19.14
N PHE A 221 0.78 2.22 -20.28
CA PHE A 221 1.54 2.19 -21.53
C PHE A 221 2.80 3.08 -21.46
N LEU A 222 2.65 4.31 -20.97
CA LEU A 222 3.77 5.27 -20.87
C LEU A 222 4.89 4.77 -19.96
N THR A 223 4.52 4.14 -18.86
CA THR A 223 5.46 3.70 -17.82
C THR A 223 5.94 2.26 -18.00
N ASP A 224 5.36 1.49 -18.92
CA ASP A 224 5.67 0.06 -19.12
C ASP A 224 7.17 -0.18 -19.39
N ARG A 225 7.82 0.68 -20.19
CA ARG A 225 9.25 0.57 -20.46
C ARG A 225 10.10 0.67 -19.18
N LEU A 226 9.75 1.59 -18.29
CA LEU A 226 10.44 1.77 -17.01
C LEU A 226 10.21 0.57 -16.10
N MET A 227 8.95 0.11 -16.00
CA MET A 227 8.58 -1.02 -15.14
C MET A 227 9.24 -2.33 -15.59
N ARG A 228 9.30 -2.60 -16.88
CA ARG A 228 9.96 -3.79 -17.41
C ARG A 228 11.46 -3.85 -17.12
N SER A 229 12.14 -2.72 -17.00
CA SER A 229 13.57 -2.70 -16.66
C SER A 229 13.85 -3.34 -15.30
N VAL A 230 12.92 -3.22 -14.37
CA VAL A 230 13.01 -3.79 -13.01
C VAL A 230 12.24 -5.11 -12.82
N GLY A 231 11.70 -5.69 -13.89
CA GLY A 231 10.98 -6.96 -13.84
C GLY A 231 9.51 -6.85 -13.46
N LEU A 232 8.92 -5.67 -13.60
CA LEU A 232 7.50 -5.39 -13.38
C LEU A 232 6.77 -5.19 -14.71
N ASN A 233 5.46 -5.30 -14.69
CA ASN A 233 4.58 -4.99 -15.81
C ASN A 233 4.06 -3.54 -15.69
N GLY A 234 3.68 -2.92 -16.81
CA GLY A 234 3.02 -1.60 -16.82
C GLY A 234 1.78 -1.52 -15.92
N LYS A 235 1.03 -2.62 -15.75
CA LYS A 235 -0.09 -2.69 -14.80
C LYS A 235 0.33 -2.52 -13.33
N SER A 236 1.60 -2.77 -12.98
CA SER A 236 2.14 -2.59 -11.62
C SER A 236 2.23 -1.13 -11.20
N VAL A 237 2.20 -0.20 -12.15
CA VAL A 237 2.24 1.24 -11.86
C VAL A 237 1.03 1.69 -11.05
N MET A 238 -0.15 1.11 -11.32
CA MET A 238 -1.37 1.39 -10.56
C MET A 238 -1.24 1.14 -9.05
N PRO A 239 -0.87 -0.06 -8.61
CA PRO A 239 -0.57 -0.32 -7.22
C PRO A 239 0.50 0.61 -6.65
N LEU A 240 1.59 0.86 -7.37
CA LEU A 240 2.67 1.71 -6.89
C LEU A 240 2.24 3.16 -6.67
N ILE A 241 1.51 3.75 -7.62
CA ILE A 241 0.97 5.10 -7.48
C ILE A 241 -0.03 5.17 -6.31
N SER A 242 -0.96 4.20 -6.23
CA SER A 242 -1.90 4.12 -5.12
C SER A 242 -1.19 3.96 -3.77
N GLY A 243 0.01 3.36 -3.76
CA GLY A 243 0.87 3.17 -2.60
C GLY A 243 1.30 4.47 -1.92
N PHE A 244 1.42 5.57 -2.67
CA PHE A 244 1.70 6.89 -2.09
C PHE A 244 0.54 7.41 -1.21
N ALA A 245 -0.69 7.03 -1.50
CA ALA A 245 -1.80 7.36 -0.63
C ALA A 245 -1.93 6.35 0.52
N CYS A 246 -2.07 5.05 0.20
CA CYS A 246 -2.16 4.00 1.21
C CYS A 246 -1.77 2.63 0.63
N ALA A 247 -0.92 1.88 1.33
CA ALA A 247 -0.46 0.56 0.89
C ALA A 247 -1.59 -0.50 0.85
N VAL A 248 -2.59 -0.41 1.72
CA VAL A 248 -3.69 -1.38 1.80
C VAL A 248 -4.49 -1.45 0.49
N PRO A 249 -5.11 -0.34 0.01
CA PRO A 249 -5.80 -0.35 -1.28
C PRO A 249 -4.87 -0.62 -2.47
N ALA A 250 -3.63 -0.17 -2.38
CA ALA A 250 -2.62 -0.39 -3.40
C ALA A 250 -2.34 -1.89 -3.62
N ILE A 251 -2.12 -2.65 -2.55
CA ILE A 251 -1.92 -4.10 -2.61
C ILE A 251 -3.17 -4.80 -3.15
N MET A 252 -4.37 -4.34 -2.78
CA MET A 252 -5.61 -4.89 -3.31
C MET A 252 -5.75 -4.66 -4.82
N SER A 253 -5.28 -3.54 -5.34
CA SER A 253 -5.33 -3.24 -6.78
C SER A 253 -4.37 -4.10 -7.61
N ALA A 254 -3.35 -4.69 -6.97
CA ALA A 254 -2.42 -5.62 -7.63
C ALA A 254 -3.11 -6.88 -8.18
N ARG A 255 -4.36 -7.17 -7.79
CA ARG A 255 -5.18 -8.25 -8.38
C ARG A 255 -5.37 -8.13 -9.88
N ASN A 256 -5.28 -6.92 -10.43
CA ASN A 256 -5.40 -6.65 -11.86
C ASN A 256 -4.17 -7.12 -12.67
N ILE A 257 -3.10 -7.55 -11.99
CA ILE A 257 -1.91 -8.13 -12.61
C ILE A 257 -2.15 -9.63 -12.78
N GLU A 258 -2.13 -10.10 -14.01
CA GLU A 258 -2.44 -11.49 -14.37
C GLU A 258 -1.33 -12.44 -13.89
N ASN A 259 -0.07 -12.12 -14.23
CA ASN A 259 1.07 -12.95 -13.85
C ASN A 259 1.26 -12.97 -12.31
N ARG A 260 1.23 -14.18 -11.74
CA ARG A 260 1.31 -14.42 -10.29
C ARG A 260 2.62 -13.92 -9.68
N LYS A 261 3.75 -14.10 -10.38
CA LYS A 261 5.08 -13.70 -9.91
C LYS A 261 5.24 -12.17 -9.93
N GLU A 262 4.81 -11.51 -11.02
CA GLU A 262 4.82 -10.05 -11.12
C GLU A 262 3.88 -9.41 -10.11
N ARG A 263 2.68 -9.99 -9.91
CA ARG A 263 1.73 -9.58 -8.88
C ARG A 263 2.34 -9.69 -7.49
N LEU A 264 2.99 -10.81 -7.18
CA LEU A 264 3.66 -11.00 -5.90
C LEU A 264 4.77 -9.98 -5.68
N LEU A 265 5.61 -9.76 -6.69
CA LEU A 265 6.67 -8.75 -6.63
C LEU A 265 6.09 -7.36 -6.37
N THR A 266 5.03 -6.99 -7.09
CA THR A 266 4.33 -5.72 -6.89
C THR A 266 3.79 -5.59 -5.47
N ILE A 267 3.15 -6.63 -4.92
CA ILE A 267 2.64 -6.65 -3.54
C ILE A 267 3.78 -6.42 -2.53
N LEU A 268 4.92 -7.06 -2.75
CA LEU A 268 6.06 -6.96 -1.84
C LEU A 268 6.69 -5.55 -1.83
N ILE A 269 6.82 -4.89 -2.97
CA ILE A 269 7.50 -3.59 -3.06
C ILE A 269 6.57 -2.39 -2.78
N THR A 270 5.26 -2.54 -2.93
CA THR A 270 4.28 -1.45 -2.75
C THR A 270 4.42 -0.74 -1.39
N PRO A 271 4.64 -1.39 -0.23
CA PRO A 271 4.76 -0.69 1.05
C PRO A 271 6.05 0.14 1.22
N LEU A 272 7.02 0.03 0.31
CA LEU A 272 8.19 0.91 0.26
C LEU A 272 7.81 2.33 -0.21
N MET A 273 6.69 2.48 -0.94
CA MET A 273 6.16 3.80 -1.28
C MET A 273 5.81 4.59 -0.03
N SER A 274 6.19 5.87 0.00
CA SER A 274 5.88 6.75 1.13
C SER A 274 4.40 7.09 1.15
N CYS A 275 3.63 6.46 2.03
CA CYS A 275 2.20 6.74 2.18
C CYS A 275 1.93 8.01 3.01
N SER A 276 0.70 8.52 2.91
CA SER A 276 0.26 9.73 3.61
C SER A 276 0.40 9.67 5.13
N ALA A 277 0.22 8.50 5.75
CA ALA A 277 0.38 8.31 7.19
C ALA A 277 1.81 8.56 7.71
N ARG A 278 2.81 8.67 6.83
CA ARG A 278 4.17 9.08 7.19
C ARG A 278 4.34 10.59 7.32
N LEU A 279 3.46 11.38 6.69
CA LEU A 279 3.59 12.84 6.66
C LEU A 279 3.67 13.48 8.05
N PRO A 280 2.79 13.16 9.03
CA PRO A 280 2.88 13.78 10.35
C PRO A 280 4.25 13.54 11.01
N VAL A 281 4.79 12.33 10.89
CA VAL A 281 6.11 11.98 11.43
C VAL A 281 7.21 12.76 10.73
N TYR A 282 7.19 12.83 9.40
CA TYR A 282 8.17 13.61 8.63
C TYR A 282 8.11 15.09 8.94
N THR A 283 6.90 15.65 9.03
CA THR A 283 6.71 17.08 9.28
C THR A 283 7.33 17.48 10.62
N ILE A 284 7.07 16.72 11.69
CA ILE A 284 7.64 16.99 13.01
C ILE A 284 9.14 16.81 13.00
N LEU A 285 9.67 15.71 12.46
CA LEU A 285 11.09 15.45 12.45
C LEU A 285 11.87 16.44 11.57
N ILE A 286 11.34 16.80 10.41
CA ILE A 286 11.96 17.80 9.53
C ILE A 286 11.96 19.16 10.21
N ALA A 287 10.85 19.59 10.81
CA ALA A 287 10.75 20.86 11.52
C ALA A 287 11.66 20.92 12.76
N LEU A 288 11.91 19.77 13.41
CA LEU A 288 12.78 19.66 14.58
C LEU A 288 14.27 19.78 14.21
N VAL A 289 14.70 19.15 13.11
CA VAL A 289 16.12 18.90 12.84
C VAL A 289 16.64 19.74 11.66
N ILE A 290 15.78 20.12 10.72
CA ILE A 290 16.15 20.84 9.51
C ILE A 290 15.83 22.33 9.68
N PRO A 291 16.83 23.22 9.60
CA PRO A 291 16.60 24.66 9.75
C PRO A 291 15.71 25.20 8.63
N ASN A 292 14.86 26.16 8.98
CA ASN A 292 13.98 26.83 8.02
C ASN A 292 14.80 27.84 7.18
N LYS A 293 15.50 27.34 6.15
CA LYS A 293 16.28 28.14 5.20
C LYS A 293 15.65 28.06 3.82
N TYR A 294 15.57 29.20 3.15
CA TYR A 294 15.09 29.30 1.78
C TYR A 294 16.29 29.46 0.82
N TYR A 295 16.34 28.61 -0.20
CA TYR A 295 17.27 28.73 -1.32
C TYR A 295 16.58 29.43 -2.50
N TRP A 296 17.27 30.42 -3.07
CA TRP A 296 16.75 31.23 -4.19
C TRP A 296 15.40 31.91 -3.89
N GLY A 297 15.04 32.13 -2.64
CA GLY A 297 13.81 32.79 -2.20
C GLY A 297 12.50 32.01 -2.40
N ILE A 298 12.52 30.83 -3.06
CA ILE A 298 11.35 30.06 -3.41
C ILE A 298 11.38 28.66 -2.76
N PHE A 299 12.54 28.01 -2.70
CA PHE A 299 12.64 26.63 -2.26
C PHE A 299 13.02 26.54 -0.79
N SER A 300 12.09 26.07 0.04
CA SER A 300 12.37 25.72 1.44
C SER A 300 13.23 24.45 1.51
N LEU A 301 14.29 24.48 2.32
CA LEU A 301 15.12 23.29 2.58
C LEU A 301 14.30 22.12 3.15
N GLN A 302 13.31 22.42 3.98
CA GLN A 302 12.40 21.42 4.56
C GLN A 302 11.57 20.72 3.47
N ALA A 303 11.05 21.48 2.49
CA ALA A 303 10.32 20.92 1.37
C ALA A 303 11.21 20.06 0.45
N LEU A 304 12.48 20.48 0.24
CA LEU A 304 13.45 19.69 -0.52
C LEU A 304 13.78 18.35 0.17
N VAL A 305 13.94 18.35 1.49
CA VAL A 305 14.18 17.12 2.27
C VAL A 305 12.96 16.20 2.17
N MET A 306 11.74 16.75 2.32
CA MET A 306 10.50 15.98 2.17
C MET A 306 10.43 15.33 0.78
N MET A 307 10.66 16.09 -0.28
CA MET A 307 10.67 15.57 -1.65
C MET A 307 11.76 14.51 -1.83
N GLY A 308 12.96 14.74 -1.25
CA GLY A 308 14.06 13.78 -1.28
C GLY A 308 13.69 12.44 -0.65
N LEU A 309 12.96 12.44 0.48
CA LEU A 309 12.46 11.21 1.11
C LEU A 309 11.50 10.45 0.20
N TYR A 310 10.58 11.14 -0.49
CA TYR A 310 9.66 10.49 -1.43
C TYR A 310 10.39 9.87 -2.62
N VAL A 311 11.34 10.60 -3.21
CA VAL A 311 12.18 10.11 -4.31
C VAL A 311 13.03 8.92 -3.87
N LEU A 312 13.62 8.99 -2.67
CA LEU A 312 14.43 7.90 -2.10
C LEU A 312 13.58 6.64 -1.87
N GLY A 313 12.34 6.78 -1.38
CA GLY A 313 11.41 5.67 -1.22
C GLY A 313 11.09 4.99 -2.55
N PHE A 314 10.79 5.78 -3.59
CA PHE A 314 10.55 5.25 -4.93
C PHE A 314 11.79 4.57 -5.51
N ALA A 315 12.95 5.19 -5.41
CA ALA A 315 14.21 4.62 -5.89
C ALA A 315 14.53 3.29 -5.20
N MET A 316 14.36 3.21 -3.89
CA MET A 316 14.57 1.97 -3.13
C MET A 316 13.59 0.88 -3.54
N ALA A 317 12.33 1.21 -3.82
CA ALA A 317 11.36 0.25 -4.33
C ALA A 317 11.80 -0.33 -5.68
N MET A 318 12.38 0.49 -6.58
CA MET A 318 12.94 0.02 -7.85
C MET A 318 14.16 -0.89 -7.63
N VAL A 319 15.05 -0.52 -6.71
CA VAL A 319 16.22 -1.36 -6.34
C VAL A 319 15.77 -2.70 -5.78
N VAL A 320 14.83 -2.70 -4.84
CA VAL A 320 14.30 -3.94 -4.25
C VAL A 320 13.59 -4.79 -5.31
N ALA A 321 12.84 -4.18 -6.23
CA ALA A 321 12.21 -4.90 -7.35
C ALA A 321 13.27 -5.57 -8.23
N TYR A 322 14.34 -4.85 -8.57
CA TYR A 322 15.43 -5.35 -9.38
C TYR A 322 16.15 -6.54 -8.72
N VAL A 323 16.43 -6.43 -7.41
CA VAL A 323 17.05 -7.51 -6.63
C VAL A 323 16.10 -8.71 -6.47
N ALA A 324 14.83 -8.46 -6.13
CA ALA A 324 13.84 -9.50 -5.93
C ALA A 324 13.51 -10.30 -7.20
N LYS A 325 13.68 -9.69 -8.38
CA LYS A 325 13.57 -10.38 -9.68
C LYS A 325 14.48 -11.61 -9.77
N TRP A 326 15.69 -11.56 -9.18
CA TRP A 326 16.61 -12.70 -9.19
C TRP A 326 16.13 -13.85 -8.29
N PHE A 327 15.54 -13.52 -7.14
CA PHE A 327 15.03 -14.53 -6.21
C PHE A 327 13.72 -15.17 -6.66
N ILE A 328 12.85 -14.40 -7.31
CA ILE A 328 11.51 -14.88 -7.76
C ILE A 328 11.61 -15.62 -9.10
N HIS A 329 12.80 -15.62 -9.77
CA HIS A 329 13.02 -16.28 -11.06
C HIS A 329 11.93 -15.93 -12.09
N ILE A 330 11.73 -14.62 -12.33
CA ILE A 330 10.84 -14.15 -13.39
C ILE A 330 11.55 -14.37 -14.72
N LYS A 331 11.40 -15.58 -15.28
CA LYS A 331 12.03 -15.97 -16.57
C LYS A 331 11.25 -15.40 -17.75
N GLU A 332 9.95 -15.26 -17.61
CA GLU A 332 9.05 -14.88 -18.68
C GLU A 332 8.57 -13.45 -18.54
N ARG A 333 8.72 -12.71 -19.61
CA ARG A 333 8.15 -11.37 -19.72
C ARG A 333 6.72 -11.52 -20.23
N SER A 334 5.74 -11.24 -19.42
CA SER A 334 4.35 -11.13 -19.88
C SER A 334 4.28 -10.15 -21.06
N PHE A 335 3.69 -10.60 -22.17
CA PHE A 335 3.45 -9.74 -23.32
C PHE A 335 2.30 -8.78 -22.97
N PHE A 336 2.65 -7.54 -22.76
CA PHE A 336 1.68 -6.49 -22.49
C PHE A 336 1.18 -5.91 -23.83
N ILE A 337 0.16 -6.55 -24.40
CA ILE A 337 -0.60 -5.95 -25.50
C ILE A 337 -1.78 -5.22 -24.84
N LEU A 338 -1.69 -3.91 -24.80
CA LEU A 338 -2.75 -3.07 -24.26
C LEU A 338 -3.46 -2.39 -25.42
N GLU A 339 -4.73 -2.75 -25.63
CA GLU A 339 -5.61 -1.94 -26.42
C GLU A 339 -5.99 -0.69 -25.62
N LEU A 340 -5.68 0.48 -26.17
CA LEU A 340 -6.04 1.75 -25.53
C LEU A 340 -7.55 1.97 -25.73
N PRO A 341 -8.38 1.91 -24.68
CA PRO A 341 -9.81 2.14 -24.79
C PRO A 341 -10.09 3.59 -25.20
N THR A 342 -11.19 3.83 -25.90
CA THR A 342 -11.66 5.19 -26.19
C THR A 342 -12.00 5.93 -24.89
N TYR A 343 -11.76 7.24 -24.83
CA TYR A 343 -12.15 8.04 -23.68
C TYR A 343 -13.67 8.03 -23.49
N ARG A 344 -14.09 7.82 -22.25
CA ARG A 344 -15.50 7.79 -21.86
C ARG A 344 -15.74 8.65 -20.63
N PRO A 345 -16.90 9.30 -20.50
CA PRO A 345 -17.25 10.00 -19.28
C PRO A 345 -17.39 9.00 -18.12
N PRO A 346 -16.89 9.34 -16.92
CA PRO A 346 -16.98 8.47 -15.76
C PRO A 346 -18.43 8.27 -15.31
N ARG A 347 -18.77 7.08 -14.80
CA ARG A 347 -20.12 6.72 -14.38
C ARG A 347 -20.28 6.91 -12.88
N ALA A 348 -21.07 7.89 -12.45
CA ALA A 348 -21.29 8.17 -11.04
C ALA A 348 -21.73 6.95 -10.21
N LYS A 349 -22.57 6.08 -10.77
CA LYS A 349 -23.02 4.85 -10.11
C LYS A 349 -21.85 3.88 -9.83
N THR A 350 -20.94 3.69 -10.77
CA THR A 350 -19.75 2.84 -10.62
C THR A 350 -18.81 3.42 -9.56
N ILE A 351 -18.60 4.73 -9.60
CA ILE A 351 -17.76 5.43 -8.61
C ILE A 351 -18.31 5.21 -7.21
N LEU A 352 -19.60 5.50 -6.98
CA LEU A 352 -20.22 5.36 -5.66
C LEU A 352 -20.20 3.91 -5.16
N GLN A 353 -20.48 2.94 -6.02
CA GLN A 353 -20.42 1.52 -5.67
C GLN A 353 -18.99 1.10 -5.28
N THR A 354 -17.98 1.55 -6.01
CA THR A 354 -16.58 1.25 -5.72
C THR A 354 -16.16 1.88 -4.38
N MET A 355 -16.51 3.14 -4.15
CA MET A 355 -16.24 3.84 -2.89
C MET A 355 -16.78 3.06 -1.69
N VAL A 356 -18.09 2.75 -1.70
CA VAL A 356 -18.76 2.06 -0.59
C VAL A 356 -18.21 0.63 -0.41
N THR A 357 -18.01 -0.10 -1.51
CA THR A 357 -17.48 -1.47 -1.45
C THR A 357 -16.07 -1.50 -0.85
N LYS A 358 -15.19 -0.59 -1.28
CA LYS A 358 -13.81 -0.53 -0.78
C LYS A 358 -13.75 -0.06 0.68
N ALA A 359 -14.57 0.93 1.05
CA ALA A 359 -14.71 1.36 2.45
C ALA A 359 -15.20 0.22 3.34
N ARG A 360 -16.23 -0.51 2.91
CA ARG A 360 -16.75 -1.67 3.65
C ARG A 360 -15.67 -2.75 3.83
N ILE A 361 -14.95 -3.09 2.78
CA ILE A 361 -13.84 -4.07 2.86
C ILE A 361 -12.77 -3.60 3.83
N PHE A 362 -12.41 -2.32 3.82
CA PHE A 362 -11.43 -1.78 4.76
C PHE A 362 -11.90 -1.91 6.22
N VAL A 363 -13.10 -1.47 6.52
CA VAL A 363 -13.66 -1.54 7.89
C VAL A 363 -13.81 -2.98 8.37
N THR A 364 -14.30 -3.89 7.51
CA THR A 364 -14.56 -5.28 7.93
C THR A 364 -13.30 -6.13 8.03
N ASP A 365 -12.31 -5.92 7.17
CA ASP A 365 -11.15 -6.79 7.09
C ASP A 365 -9.94 -6.20 7.82
N ALA A 366 -9.55 -4.97 7.48
CA ALA A 366 -8.44 -4.31 8.16
C ALA A 366 -8.87 -3.82 9.55
N GLY A 367 -10.10 -3.32 9.70
CA GLY A 367 -10.61 -2.79 10.95
C GLY A 367 -10.60 -3.80 12.10
N LYS A 368 -10.99 -5.06 11.86
CA LYS A 368 -10.92 -6.12 12.89
C LYS A 368 -9.52 -6.32 13.44
N ILE A 369 -8.52 -6.28 12.57
CA ILE A 369 -7.12 -6.49 12.96
C ILE A 369 -6.60 -5.27 13.71
N ILE A 370 -6.90 -4.06 13.22
CA ILE A 370 -6.53 -2.81 13.89
C ILE A 370 -7.14 -2.77 15.30
N MET A 371 -8.41 -3.15 15.45
CA MET A 371 -9.11 -3.19 16.73
C MET A 371 -8.41 -4.12 17.74
N VAL A 372 -8.09 -5.35 17.31
CA VAL A 372 -7.39 -6.32 18.21
C VAL A 372 -6.03 -5.76 18.61
N ILE A 373 -5.30 -5.17 17.68
CA ILE A 373 -3.97 -4.63 17.97
C ILE A 373 -4.05 -3.39 18.86
N SER A 374 -5.01 -2.50 18.61
CA SER A 374 -5.25 -1.33 19.47
C SER A 374 -5.51 -1.77 20.92
N LEU A 375 -6.29 -2.82 21.10
CA LEU A 375 -6.59 -3.37 22.42
C LEU A 375 -5.36 -4.00 23.09
N VAL A 376 -4.54 -4.72 22.32
CA VAL A 376 -3.26 -5.28 22.81
C VAL A 376 -2.29 -4.18 23.19
N LEU A 377 -2.16 -3.14 22.36
CA LEU A 377 -1.27 -2.01 22.63
C LEU A 377 -1.76 -1.19 23.83
N TRP A 378 -3.08 -0.96 23.94
CA TRP A 378 -3.65 -0.36 25.14
C TRP A 378 -3.28 -1.16 26.38
N ALA A 379 -3.44 -2.49 26.36
CA ALA A 379 -3.08 -3.33 27.48
C ALA A 379 -1.58 -3.25 27.81
N LEU A 380 -0.70 -3.27 26.80
CA LEU A 380 0.74 -3.14 26.98
C LEU A 380 1.15 -1.77 27.53
N SER A 381 0.45 -0.69 27.17
CA SER A 381 0.75 0.68 27.63
C SER A 381 0.08 1.03 28.96
N SER A 382 -1.07 0.42 29.30
CA SER A 382 -1.80 0.69 30.53
C SER A 382 -1.37 -0.20 31.69
N PHE A 383 -0.90 -1.42 31.43
CA PHE A 383 -0.46 -2.36 32.45
C PHE A 383 1.06 -2.48 32.51
N GLY A 384 1.55 -2.72 33.75
CA GLY A 384 2.97 -2.96 34.04
C GLY A 384 3.14 -3.77 35.32
N PRO A 385 4.38 -4.08 35.72
CA PRO A 385 4.66 -4.79 36.99
C PRO A 385 4.04 -4.04 38.17
N GLY A 386 3.23 -4.74 38.97
CA GLY A 386 2.42 -4.14 40.02
C GLY A 386 3.18 -3.23 40.97
N SER A 387 4.37 -3.62 41.44
CA SER A 387 5.20 -2.82 42.33
C SER A 387 5.63 -1.47 41.77
N ARG A 388 5.88 -1.39 40.44
CA ARG A 388 6.26 -0.13 39.77
C ARG A 388 5.05 0.76 39.53
N MET A 389 3.92 0.20 39.16
CA MET A 389 2.67 0.95 38.92
C MET A 389 2.13 1.54 40.22
N THR A 390 2.12 0.77 41.34
CA THR A 390 1.69 1.26 42.65
C THR A 390 2.56 2.43 43.11
N LYS A 391 3.87 2.36 42.87
CA LYS A 391 4.78 3.45 43.22
C LYS A 391 4.45 4.75 42.44
N VAL A 392 4.18 4.65 41.15
CA VAL A 392 3.77 5.80 40.33
C VAL A 392 2.47 6.44 40.84
N GLU A 393 1.49 5.61 41.25
CA GLU A 393 0.24 6.13 41.82
C GLU A 393 0.44 6.78 43.19
N THR A 394 1.21 6.19 44.08
CA THR A 394 1.52 6.78 45.40
C THR A 394 2.30 8.07 45.28
N ASP A 395 3.29 8.15 44.39
CA ASP A 395 4.05 9.38 44.14
C ASP A 395 3.14 10.49 43.60
N TYR A 396 2.20 10.16 42.70
CA TYR A 396 1.22 11.11 42.16
C TYR A 396 0.28 11.63 43.26
N GLU A 397 -0.33 10.74 44.07
CA GLU A 397 -1.22 11.13 45.16
C GLU A 397 -0.52 12.07 46.16
N GLN A 398 0.75 11.79 46.50
CA GLN A 398 1.54 12.64 47.37
C GLN A 398 1.83 14.01 46.76
N GLN A 399 2.11 14.10 45.45
CA GLN A 399 2.36 15.36 44.76
C GLN A 399 1.10 16.22 44.67
N VAL A 400 -0.04 15.63 44.30
CA VAL A 400 -1.35 16.33 44.23
C VAL A 400 -1.78 16.80 45.63
N ALA A 401 -1.53 15.99 46.68
CA ALA A 401 -1.86 16.39 48.06
C ALA A 401 -1.01 17.58 48.53
N ARG A 402 0.22 17.73 48.06
CA ARG A 402 1.11 18.89 48.40
C ARG A 402 0.74 20.16 47.65
N GLU A 403 0.41 20.08 46.37
CA GLU A 403 0.09 21.22 45.50
C GLU A 403 -1.13 20.95 44.61
N PRO A 404 -2.37 21.08 45.15
CA PRO A 404 -3.57 20.79 44.37
C PRO A 404 -3.77 21.68 43.15
N ALA A 405 -3.21 22.90 43.17
CA ALA A 405 -3.32 23.86 42.06
C ALA A 405 -2.59 23.38 40.77
N LYS A 406 -1.62 22.46 40.89
CA LYS A 406 -0.86 21.93 39.75
C LYS A 406 -1.31 20.53 39.32
N LYS A 407 -2.53 20.15 39.66
CA LYS A 407 -3.06 18.80 39.38
C LYS A 407 -2.92 18.41 37.90
N GLU A 408 -3.24 19.31 36.98
CA GLU A 408 -3.15 19.07 35.55
C GLU A 408 -1.70 18.78 35.08
N GLN A 409 -0.74 19.49 35.63
CA GLN A 409 0.68 19.23 35.37
C GLN A 409 1.12 17.86 35.92
N TYR A 410 0.68 17.51 37.11
CA TYR A 410 0.98 16.21 37.71
C TYR A 410 0.27 15.04 36.98
N ASP A 411 -0.90 15.26 36.41
CA ASP A 411 -1.59 14.26 35.57
C ASP A 411 -0.78 13.93 34.31
N LEU A 412 -0.15 14.93 33.69
CA LEU A 412 0.74 14.73 32.53
C LEU A 412 1.98 13.91 32.93
N VAL A 413 2.64 14.28 34.04
CA VAL A 413 3.81 13.55 34.58
C VAL A 413 3.44 12.11 34.94
N ARG A 414 2.26 11.90 35.53
CA ARG A 414 1.72 10.56 35.84
C ARG A 414 1.54 9.71 34.59
N ARG A 415 0.96 10.28 33.52
CA ARG A 415 0.79 9.57 32.23
C ARG A 415 2.14 9.12 31.67
N THR A 416 3.13 9.99 31.68
CA THR A 416 4.50 9.67 31.24
C THR A 416 5.10 8.56 32.09
N ALA A 417 5.04 8.68 33.42
CA ALA A 417 5.60 7.69 34.34
C ALA A 417 4.90 6.32 34.23
N LYS A 418 3.56 6.31 34.01
CA LYS A 418 2.82 5.07 33.72
C LYS A 418 3.30 4.41 32.44
N LEU A 419 3.43 5.16 31.35
CA LEU A 419 3.90 4.63 30.06
C LEU A 419 5.33 4.10 30.17
N GLU A 420 6.20 4.79 30.87
CA GLU A 420 7.60 4.38 31.10
C GLU A 420 7.73 3.07 31.87
N ASN A 421 6.85 2.85 32.85
CA ASN A 421 6.84 1.65 33.70
C ASN A 421 5.87 0.54 33.22
N SER A 422 5.19 0.77 32.10
CA SER A 422 4.31 -0.22 31.45
C SER A 422 5.11 -1.33 30.76
N TYR A 423 4.42 -2.38 30.33
CA TYR A 423 5.04 -3.43 29.52
C TYR A 423 5.58 -2.88 28.18
N ALA A 424 4.90 -1.92 27.57
CA ALA A 424 5.43 -1.23 26.39
C ALA A 424 6.74 -0.49 26.69
N GLY A 425 6.82 0.18 27.85
CA GLY A 425 8.04 0.84 28.34
C GLY A 425 9.18 -0.13 28.57
N ILE A 426 8.89 -1.29 29.17
CA ILE A 426 9.90 -2.35 29.40
C ILE A 426 10.41 -2.90 28.06
N ILE A 427 9.53 -3.15 27.09
CA ILE A 427 9.92 -3.59 25.75
C ILE A 427 10.81 -2.53 25.09
N GLY A 428 10.44 -1.24 25.16
CA GLY A 428 11.24 -0.14 24.63
C GLY A 428 12.63 -0.08 25.24
N LYS A 429 12.75 -0.20 26.56
CA LYS A 429 14.03 -0.26 27.27
C LYS A 429 14.85 -1.51 26.93
N THR A 430 14.21 -2.65 26.72
CA THR A 430 14.88 -3.89 26.30
C THR A 430 15.41 -3.79 24.87
N MET A 431 14.72 -3.05 24.00
CA MET A 431 15.16 -2.81 22.62
C MET A 431 16.28 -1.76 22.52
N GLU A 432 16.50 -0.95 23.54
CA GLU A 432 17.48 0.14 23.52
C GLU A 432 18.88 -0.29 23.07
N PRO A 433 19.48 -1.41 23.53
CA PRO A 433 20.78 -1.86 23.06
C PRO A 433 20.86 -2.08 21.55
N VAL A 434 19.73 -2.51 20.92
CA VAL A 434 19.64 -2.78 19.50
C VAL A 434 19.48 -1.49 18.69
N ILE A 435 18.75 -0.50 19.22
CA ILE A 435 18.46 0.75 18.52
C ILE A 435 19.47 1.88 18.85
N ARG A 436 20.27 1.72 19.91
CA ARG A 436 21.31 2.67 20.30
C ARG A 436 22.35 2.97 19.21
N PRO A 437 22.77 2.00 18.36
CA PRO A 437 23.67 2.26 17.23
C PRO A 437 23.11 3.21 16.17
N LEU A 438 21.77 3.38 16.11
CA LEU A 438 21.08 4.33 15.24
C LEU A 438 20.93 5.73 15.88
N GLY A 439 21.43 5.90 17.12
CA GLY A 439 21.30 7.14 17.88
C GLY A 439 20.02 7.25 18.73
N TYR A 440 19.20 6.18 18.81
CA TYR A 440 17.91 6.18 19.48
C TYR A 440 18.05 5.79 20.96
N ASP A 441 17.15 6.34 21.77
CA ASP A 441 16.98 5.96 23.18
C ASP A 441 15.70 5.12 23.38
N TRP A 442 15.44 4.73 24.62
CA TRP A 442 14.25 3.97 24.99
C TRP A 442 12.92 4.69 24.67
N ARG A 443 12.88 6.04 24.68
CA ARG A 443 11.69 6.84 24.34
C ARG A 443 11.31 6.63 22.88
N ILE A 444 12.30 6.75 21.99
CA ILE A 444 12.13 6.43 20.58
C ILE A 444 11.77 4.95 20.43
N GLY A 445 12.36 4.05 21.23
CA GLY A 445 12.01 2.63 21.26
C GLY A 445 10.53 2.37 21.55
N ILE A 446 9.97 3.01 22.58
CA ILE A 446 8.51 2.90 22.88
C ILE A 446 7.69 3.40 21.69
N ALA A 447 8.05 4.56 21.15
CA ALA A 447 7.31 5.14 20.03
C ALA A 447 7.37 4.26 18.76
N LEU A 448 8.48 3.56 18.52
CA LEU A 448 8.58 2.58 17.44
C LEU A 448 7.66 1.37 17.66
N VAL A 449 7.56 0.89 18.91
CA VAL A 449 6.66 -0.23 19.25
C VAL A 449 5.21 0.17 19.10
N THR A 450 4.81 1.32 19.62
CA THR A 450 3.42 1.80 19.55
C THR A 450 3.02 2.16 18.12
N SER A 451 3.92 2.75 17.35
CA SER A 451 3.67 3.10 15.94
C SER A 451 3.57 1.89 14.99
N PHE A 452 3.84 0.68 15.49
CA PHE A 452 3.66 -0.53 14.68
C PHE A 452 2.19 -0.82 14.35
N ALA A 453 1.25 -0.37 15.19
CA ALA A 453 -0.18 -0.43 14.87
C ALA A 453 -0.54 0.52 13.72
N ALA A 454 -0.17 1.78 13.89
CA ALA A 454 -0.38 2.85 12.92
C ALA A 454 0.73 3.91 13.10
N ARG A 455 1.28 4.39 11.99
CA ARG A 455 2.48 5.24 11.99
C ARG A 455 2.29 6.58 12.68
N GLU A 456 1.12 7.17 12.56
CA GLU A 456 0.73 8.44 13.19
C GLU A 456 0.74 8.37 14.72
N VAL A 457 0.59 7.19 15.30
CA VAL A 457 0.67 6.98 16.77
C VAL A 457 2.03 7.40 17.34
N PHE A 458 3.06 7.46 16.51
CA PHE A 458 4.36 8.00 16.91
C PHE A 458 4.26 9.38 17.52
N VAL A 459 3.54 10.28 16.87
CA VAL A 459 3.39 11.68 17.30
C VAL A 459 2.69 11.75 18.66
N GLY A 460 1.57 11.04 18.81
CA GLY A 460 0.83 10.98 20.07
C GLY A 460 1.64 10.32 21.19
N THR A 461 2.42 9.29 20.89
CA THR A 461 3.31 8.68 21.88
C THR A 461 4.42 9.64 22.32
N MET A 462 5.01 10.39 21.40
CA MET A 462 6.00 11.41 21.73
C MET A 462 5.38 12.54 22.55
N ALA A 463 4.19 13.02 22.21
CA ALA A 463 3.47 14.02 23.01
C ALA A 463 3.25 13.52 24.45
N THR A 464 2.83 12.27 24.63
CA THR A 464 2.68 11.66 25.94
C THR A 464 4.02 11.55 26.69
N LEU A 465 5.08 11.06 26.04
CA LEU A 465 6.40 10.89 26.66
C LEU A 465 7.07 12.20 27.07
N PHE A 466 6.78 13.28 26.37
CA PHE A 466 7.28 14.63 26.69
C PHE A 466 6.28 15.45 27.53
N SER A 467 5.20 14.83 28.01
CA SER A 467 4.19 15.47 28.87
C SER A 467 3.62 16.74 28.25
N VAL A 468 3.27 16.67 26.97
CA VAL A 468 2.62 17.73 26.22
C VAL A 468 1.12 17.45 26.20
N ALA A 469 0.30 18.40 26.63
CA ALA A 469 -1.16 18.38 26.43
C ALA A 469 -1.47 18.69 24.95
N ASP A 470 -2.75 18.61 24.57
CA ASP A 470 -3.21 18.90 23.21
C ASP A 470 -2.55 20.17 22.63
N ASP A 471 -1.71 19.97 21.62
CA ASP A 471 -0.94 21.01 20.92
C ASP A 471 -1.29 20.92 19.43
N ASP A 472 -2.29 21.74 19.04
CA ASP A 472 -2.85 21.74 17.68
C ASP A 472 -1.80 22.00 16.58
N GLU A 473 -0.70 22.69 16.94
CA GLU A 473 0.35 23.05 15.99
C GLU A 473 1.64 22.22 16.14
N GLY A 474 1.76 21.37 17.15
CA GLY A 474 2.98 20.59 17.45
C GLY A 474 4.21 21.45 17.84
N THR A 475 4.00 22.73 18.19
CA THR A 475 5.08 23.67 18.51
C THR A 475 5.69 23.37 19.86
N LEU A 476 4.88 23.14 20.87
CA LEU A 476 5.30 22.82 22.23
C LEU A 476 5.99 21.43 22.29
N LEU A 477 5.45 20.46 21.55
CA LEU A 477 6.09 19.15 21.42
C LEU A 477 7.50 19.28 20.81
N ARG A 478 7.63 20.09 19.76
CA ARG A 478 8.92 20.33 19.09
C ARG A 478 9.94 20.98 20.01
N GLU A 479 9.54 21.98 20.81
CA GLU A 479 10.42 22.62 21.79
C GLU A 479 10.90 21.62 22.84
N LYS A 480 10.00 20.83 23.43
CA LYS A 480 10.34 19.82 24.42
C LYS A 480 11.22 18.69 23.85
N MET A 481 10.99 18.29 22.60
CA MET A 481 11.85 17.32 21.91
C MET A 481 13.24 17.92 21.64
N HIS A 482 13.33 19.20 21.31
CA HIS A 482 14.61 19.88 21.09
C HIS A 482 15.45 19.99 22.37
N GLU A 483 14.81 20.23 23.51
CA GLU A 483 15.47 20.30 24.83
C GLU A 483 15.85 18.93 25.42
N ALA A 484 15.30 17.84 24.82
CA ALA A 484 15.51 16.49 25.32
C ALA A 484 16.96 16.05 25.25
N LYS A 485 17.50 15.58 26.39
CA LYS A 485 18.89 15.12 26.53
C LYS A 485 18.95 13.62 26.81
N LYS A 486 20.01 13.01 26.34
CA LYS A 486 20.42 11.65 26.69
C LYS A 486 20.96 11.62 28.13
N PRO A 487 21.11 10.43 28.75
CA PRO A 487 21.72 10.31 30.08
C PRO A 487 23.14 10.90 30.18
N ASN A 488 23.84 10.98 29.06
CA ASN A 488 25.19 11.58 28.96
C ASN A 488 25.18 13.13 28.81
N GLY A 489 24.02 13.78 28.86
CA GLY A 489 23.88 15.23 28.71
C GLY A 489 23.87 15.75 27.26
N GLU A 490 24.11 14.90 26.26
CA GLU A 490 24.02 15.26 24.84
C GLU A 490 22.55 15.41 24.39
N PRO A 491 22.25 16.29 23.41
CA PRO A 491 20.90 16.38 22.87
C PRO A 491 20.45 15.05 22.24
N LEU A 492 19.22 14.67 22.50
CA LEU A 492 18.64 13.41 21.96
C LEU A 492 18.43 13.51 20.46
N PHE A 493 17.80 14.60 20.02
CA PHE A 493 17.47 14.83 18.61
C PHE A 493 18.51 15.72 17.93
N THR A 494 19.62 15.11 17.53
CA THR A 494 20.61 15.73 16.64
C THR A 494 20.18 15.60 15.18
N VAL A 495 20.84 16.32 14.26
CA VAL A 495 20.63 16.16 12.81
C VAL A 495 20.82 14.70 12.40
N ALA A 496 21.87 14.05 12.91
CA ALA A 496 22.15 12.64 12.65
C ALA A 496 21.02 11.72 13.13
N THR A 497 20.51 11.92 14.36
CA THR A 497 19.41 11.12 14.91
C THR A 497 18.10 11.36 14.15
N GLY A 498 17.79 12.62 13.82
CA GLY A 498 16.56 12.97 13.11
C GLY A 498 16.54 12.42 11.68
N VAL A 499 17.63 12.54 10.93
CA VAL A 499 17.75 11.97 9.58
C VAL A 499 17.70 10.44 9.62
N SER A 500 18.41 9.82 10.58
CA SER A 500 18.35 8.37 10.80
C SER A 500 16.91 7.91 11.04
N LEU A 501 16.16 8.61 11.89
CA LEU A 501 14.78 8.28 12.22
C LEU A 501 13.83 8.48 11.03
N MET A 502 14.00 9.54 10.24
CA MET A 502 13.25 9.74 8.99
C MET A 502 13.48 8.60 8.01
N ILE A 503 14.72 8.15 7.83
CA ILE A 503 15.10 7.02 6.98
C ILE A 503 14.53 5.70 7.52
N PHE A 504 14.54 5.51 8.83
CA PHE A 504 13.92 4.35 9.46
C PHE A 504 12.41 4.29 9.14
N TYR A 505 11.69 5.40 9.35
CA TYR A 505 10.27 5.49 9.02
C TYR A 505 9.98 5.38 7.52
N LEU A 506 10.96 5.74 6.67
CA LEU A 506 10.85 5.59 5.22
C LEU A 506 10.81 4.11 4.80
N PHE A 507 11.63 3.27 5.38
CA PHE A 507 11.79 1.88 4.92
C PHE A 507 11.13 0.84 5.82
N ALA A 508 10.96 1.12 7.11
CA ALA A 508 10.41 0.16 8.06
C ALA A 508 8.96 -0.19 7.77
N MET A 509 8.63 -1.46 8.01
CA MET A 509 7.26 -1.97 7.93
C MET A 509 6.54 -1.68 9.25
N GLN A 510 5.90 -0.53 9.35
CA GLN A 510 5.19 -0.09 10.55
C GLN A 510 3.69 0.09 10.27
N CYS A 511 3.04 -0.96 9.78
CA CYS A 511 1.61 -0.95 9.53
C CYS A 511 1.07 -2.39 9.52
N MET A 512 0.39 -2.77 10.59
CA MET A 512 -0.18 -4.11 10.73
C MET A 512 -1.26 -4.40 9.69
N SER A 513 -2.03 -3.39 9.30
CA SER A 513 -3.04 -3.51 8.25
C SER A 513 -2.44 -3.95 6.92
N THR A 514 -1.22 -3.51 6.63
CA THR A 514 -0.50 -3.92 5.42
C THR A 514 -0.12 -5.40 5.46
N LEU A 515 0.41 -5.88 6.60
CA LEU A 515 0.73 -7.32 6.77
C LEU A 515 -0.50 -8.20 6.63
N ALA A 516 -1.62 -7.76 7.21
CA ALA A 516 -2.90 -8.46 7.12
C ALA A 516 -3.40 -8.59 5.67
N ILE A 517 -3.32 -7.50 4.91
CA ILE A 517 -3.74 -7.51 3.49
C ILE A 517 -2.79 -8.34 2.63
N VAL A 518 -1.47 -8.28 2.88
CA VAL A 518 -0.49 -9.13 2.18
C VAL A 518 -0.78 -10.61 2.43
N ARG A 519 -1.06 -11.02 3.69
CA ARG A 519 -1.50 -12.39 4.01
C ARG A 519 -2.76 -12.78 3.22
N ARG A 520 -3.74 -11.90 3.16
CA ARG A 520 -4.99 -12.16 2.44
C ARG A 520 -4.76 -12.35 0.95
N GLU A 521 -3.95 -11.49 0.31
CA GLU A 521 -3.69 -11.54 -1.13
C GLU A 521 -2.77 -12.70 -1.52
N THR A 522 -1.83 -13.07 -0.64
CA THR A 522 -0.89 -14.18 -0.89
C THR A 522 -1.38 -15.51 -0.32
N LYS A 523 -2.46 -15.52 0.48
CA LYS A 523 -3.03 -16.69 1.19
C LYS A 523 -2.04 -17.45 2.10
N THR A 524 -0.87 -16.89 2.39
CA THR A 524 0.18 -17.50 3.23
C THR A 524 0.79 -16.49 4.19
N TRP A 525 1.34 -16.96 5.33
CA TRP A 525 2.11 -16.11 6.25
C TRP A 525 3.57 -15.91 5.81
N LYS A 526 4.06 -16.72 4.89
CA LYS A 526 5.45 -16.68 4.42
C LYS A 526 5.81 -15.28 3.89
N TRP A 527 5.00 -14.71 3.01
CA TRP A 527 5.29 -13.43 2.35
C TRP A 527 5.19 -12.22 3.27
N PRO A 528 4.18 -12.09 4.16
CA PRO A 528 4.16 -11.03 5.16
C PRO A 528 5.37 -11.04 6.08
N VAL A 529 5.82 -12.24 6.52
CA VAL A 529 7.01 -12.37 7.38
C VAL A 529 8.29 -11.99 6.63
N ILE A 530 8.46 -12.47 5.41
CA ILE A 530 9.60 -12.06 4.55
C ILE A 530 9.59 -10.55 4.37
N GLN A 531 8.42 -9.95 4.11
CA GLN A 531 8.28 -8.52 3.91
C GLN A 531 8.67 -7.74 5.17
N LEU A 532 8.21 -8.16 6.34
CA LEU A 532 8.57 -7.56 7.61
C LEU A 532 10.10 -7.60 7.83
N ILE A 533 10.72 -8.76 7.62
CA ILE A 533 12.15 -8.97 7.84
C ILE A 533 12.99 -8.09 6.91
N TYR A 534 12.75 -8.14 5.59
CA TYR A 534 13.60 -7.39 4.67
C TYR A 534 13.41 -5.87 4.79
N MET A 535 12.16 -5.40 4.98
CA MET A 535 11.90 -3.97 5.14
C MET A 535 12.51 -3.42 6.44
N THR A 536 12.36 -4.13 7.56
CA THR A 536 12.98 -3.74 8.83
C THR A 536 14.50 -3.82 8.74
N GLY A 537 15.05 -4.84 8.07
CA GLY A 537 16.49 -4.97 7.84
C GLY A 537 17.07 -3.85 7.00
N ILE A 538 16.41 -3.47 5.90
CA ILE A 538 16.81 -2.31 5.07
C ILE A 538 16.70 -1.02 5.89
N ALA A 539 15.61 -0.83 6.64
CA ALA A 539 15.41 0.34 7.47
C ALA A 539 16.53 0.48 8.51
N TYR A 540 16.85 -0.60 9.20
CA TYR A 540 17.93 -0.62 10.19
C TYR A 540 19.29 -0.29 9.56
N LEU A 541 19.63 -0.96 8.46
CA LEU A 541 20.91 -0.76 7.78
C LEU A 541 21.08 0.66 7.26
N MET A 542 20.08 1.19 6.57
CA MET A 542 20.12 2.52 5.98
C MET A 542 20.13 3.62 7.05
N SER A 543 19.37 3.42 8.14
CA SER A 543 19.37 4.35 9.29
C SER A 543 20.70 4.32 10.02
N PHE A 544 21.31 3.16 10.20
CA PHE A 544 22.65 3.02 10.77
C PHE A 544 23.69 3.75 9.92
N LEU A 545 23.70 3.51 8.61
CA LEU A 545 24.61 4.21 7.70
C LEU A 545 24.43 5.73 7.76
N ALA A 546 23.17 6.20 7.71
CA ALA A 546 22.88 7.63 7.80
C ALA A 546 23.36 8.24 9.13
N TYR A 547 23.13 7.55 10.24
CA TYR A 547 23.60 8.00 11.55
C TYR A 547 25.12 8.09 11.62
N GLN A 548 25.83 7.06 11.13
CA GLN A 548 27.31 7.03 11.17
C GLN A 548 27.96 8.07 10.23
N LEU A 549 27.31 8.37 9.09
CA LEU A 549 27.80 9.38 8.14
C LEU A 549 27.59 10.83 8.62
N LEU A 550 26.57 11.06 9.46
CA LEU A 550 26.21 12.40 9.93
C LEU A 550 26.65 12.68 11.37
N LYS A 551 27.14 11.68 12.08
CA LYS A 551 27.70 11.81 13.41
C LYS A 551 29.11 12.43 13.35
#